data_65eb3fc88aeb7174a983d51651806598
#
_entry.id   65eb3fc88aeb7174a983d51651806598
#
_cell.length_a   1.000
_cell.length_b   1.000
_cell.length_c   1.000
_cell.angle_alpha   90.00
_cell.angle_beta   90.00
_cell.angle_gamma   90.00
#
_symmetry.space_group_name_H-M   'P 1'
#
loop_
_entity.id
_entity.type
_entity.pdbx_description
1 polymer ?
#
loop_
_entity_poly.entity_id
_entity_poly.type
_entity_poly.pdbx_seq_one_letter_code
_entity_poly.pdbx_strand_id
1 'polypeptide(L)'
;MRASPESTALVPVDPRRRIVCSVRESLVTLHGALIIAEQHTYERISGPVPSIDVLIDLLQKDPWFTWLHPIADLLVRMDHLLEDDTCDITDENVAHLMHEVDALLHPSVEGEGFERAYYEALDRAPDVVLAHFRVRKLLPKAA
;
A
#
# COMPACT_ATOMS: atom_id res chain seq x y z
N MET A 1 -39.78 13.36 11.50
CA MET A 1 -39.08 13.16 11.05
C MET A 1 -37.92 12.79 10.93
N ARG A 2 -37.50 12.43 11.07
CA ARG A 2 -36.53 12.16 10.85
C ARG A 2 -35.57 12.06 10.20
N ALA A 3 -35.02 11.87 10.46
CA ALA A 3 -34.51 11.97 9.13
C ALA A 3 -33.06 12.38 9.06
N SER A 4 -32.55 12.85 10.11
CA SER A 4 -31.18 13.33 10.18
C SER A 4 -30.13 12.31 9.79
N PRO A 5 -30.20 11.05 10.26
CA PRO A 5 -29.21 10.06 9.85
C PRO A 5 -29.29 9.76 8.35
N GLU A 6 -30.46 9.80 7.82
CA GLU A 6 -30.66 9.56 6.39
C GLU A 6 -30.05 10.67 5.57
N SER A 7 -30.20 11.90 6.00
CA SER A 7 -29.59 13.03 5.32
C SER A 7 -28.07 12.92 5.31
N THR A 8 -27.51 12.51 6.42
CA THR A 8 -26.05 12.31 6.51
C THR A 8 -25.59 11.20 5.58
N ALA A 9 -26.35 10.09 5.54
CA ALA A 9 -26.01 8.97 4.68
C ALA A 9 -26.12 9.32 3.19
N LEU A 10 -26.93 10.32 2.86
CA LEU A 10 -27.14 10.71 1.47
C LEU A 10 -26.15 11.75 0.95
N VAL A 11 -25.27 12.25 1.81
CA VAL A 11 -24.23 13.17 1.36
C VAL A 11 -23.28 12.43 0.42
N PRO A 12 -23.14 12.85 -0.84
CA PRO A 12 -22.30 12.14 -1.76
C PRO A 12 -20.85 12.18 -1.33
N VAL A 13 -20.19 11.03 -1.39
CA VAL A 13 -18.75 10.97 -1.19
C VAL A 13 -18.10 11.39 -2.51
N ASP A 14 -17.12 12.29 -2.44
CA ASP A 14 -16.37 12.71 -3.60
C ASP A 14 -15.75 11.46 -4.28
N PRO A 15 -16.04 11.22 -5.56
CA PRO A 15 -15.50 10.08 -6.27
C PRO A 15 -13.98 10.01 -6.22
N ARG A 16 -13.30 11.15 -6.24
CA ARG A 16 -11.85 11.22 -6.17
C ARG A 16 -11.35 10.71 -4.82
N ARG A 17 -11.98 11.16 -3.76
CA ARG A 17 -11.66 10.71 -2.40
C ARG A 17 -11.90 9.20 -2.25
N ARG A 18 -12.97 8.71 -2.83
CA ARG A 18 -13.30 7.29 -2.80
C ARG A 18 -12.22 6.46 -3.49
N ILE A 19 -11.74 6.90 -4.65
CA ILE A 19 -10.68 6.22 -5.38
C ILE A 19 -9.41 6.14 -4.53
N VAL A 20 -9.00 7.26 -3.93
CA VAL A 20 -7.81 7.30 -3.09
C VAL A 20 -7.96 6.35 -1.90
N CYS A 21 -9.12 6.36 -1.25
CA CYS A 21 -9.40 5.45 -0.14
C CYS A 21 -9.30 3.99 -0.56
N SER A 22 -9.87 3.64 -1.71
CA SER A 22 -9.86 2.25 -2.19
C SER A 22 -8.44 1.79 -2.51
N VAL A 23 -7.66 2.61 -3.17
CA VAL A 23 -6.28 2.29 -3.48
C VAL A 23 -5.46 2.16 -2.20
N ARG A 24 -5.69 3.09 -1.25
CA ARG A 24 -5.01 3.04 0.03
C ARG A 24 -5.27 1.74 0.78
N GLU A 25 -6.53 1.33 0.87
CA GLU A 25 -6.89 0.08 1.54
C GLU A 25 -6.21 -1.12 0.90
N SER A 26 -6.21 -1.19 -0.42
CA SER A 26 -5.57 -2.29 -1.14
C SER A 26 -4.06 -2.26 -0.95
N LEU A 27 -3.46 -1.08 -0.92
CA LEU A 27 -2.03 -0.92 -0.72
C LEU A 27 -1.62 -1.28 0.71
N VAL A 28 -2.46 -0.95 1.70
CA VAL A 28 -2.23 -1.37 3.10
C VAL A 28 -2.23 -2.91 3.19
N THR A 29 -3.18 -3.55 2.52
CA THR A 29 -3.24 -5.02 2.49
C THR A 29 -1.98 -5.61 1.86
N LEU A 30 -1.52 -5.04 0.75
CA LEU A 30 -0.29 -5.48 0.09
C LEU A 30 0.92 -5.28 1.00
N HIS A 31 1.02 -4.13 1.64
CA HIS A 31 2.12 -3.82 2.55
C HIS A 31 2.18 -4.84 3.70
N GLY A 32 1.00 -5.13 4.28
CA GLY A 32 0.91 -6.14 5.34
C GLY A 32 1.34 -7.54 4.87
N ALA A 33 0.90 -7.93 3.68
CA ALA A 33 1.29 -9.23 3.12
C ALA A 33 2.79 -9.31 2.87
N LEU A 34 3.39 -8.23 2.40
CA LEU A 34 4.84 -8.16 2.19
C LEU A 34 5.60 -8.26 3.52
N ILE A 35 5.13 -7.56 4.55
CA ILE A 35 5.76 -7.65 5.88
C ILE A 35 5.74 -9.10 6.38
N ILE A 36 4.59 -9.76 6.28
CA ILE A 36 4.46 -11.14 6.73
C ILE A 36 5.40 -12.07 5.94
N ALA A 37 5.44 -11.91 4.62
CA ALA A 37 6.29 -12.73 3.78
C ALA A 37 7.77 -12.55 4.12
N GLU A 38 8.18 -11.31 4.33
CA GLU A 38 9.58 -11.01 4.69
C GLU A 38 9.91 -11.48 6.09
N GLN A 39 8.96 -11.36 7.02
CA GLN A 39 9.15 -11.87 8.38
C GLN A 39 9.38 -13.38 8.38
N HIS A 40 8.58 -14.13 7.64
CA HIS A 40 8.74 -15.57 7.56
C HIS A 40 10.13 -15.96 7.06
N THR A 41 10.61 -15.30 6.03
CA THR A 41 11.94 -15.60 5.49
C THR A 41 13.04 -15.18 6.46
N TYR A 42 12.88 -14.02 7.07
CA TYR A 42 13.83 -13.54 8.09
C TYR A 42 13.93 -14.54 9.25
N GLU A 43 12.79 -15.03 9.73
CA GLU A 43 12.76 -15.94 10.88
C GLU A 43 13.41 -17.29 10.57
N ARG A 44 13.33 -17.74 9.32
CA ARG A 44 13.99 -18.98 8.92
C ARG A 44 15.52 -18.87 8.98
N ILE A 45 16.04 -17.67 8.78
CA ILE A 45 17.48 -17.43 8.75
C ILE A 45 18.00 -16.99 10.12
N SER A 46 17.26 -16.08 10.77
CA SER A 46 17.73 -15.40 11.98
C SER A 46 17.02 -15.83 13.26
N GLY A 47 16.04 -16.74 13.17
CA GLY A 47 15.23 -17.16 14.29
C GLY A 47 14.01 -16.30 14.52
N PRO A 48 13.13 -16.72 15.45
CA PRO A 48 11.85 -16.02 15.67
C PRO A 48 12.02 -14.57 16.10
N VAL A 49 11.13 -13.72 15.60
CA VAL A 49 11.01 -12.34 16.08
C VAL A 49 10.22 -12.40 17.38
N PRO A 50 10.80 -11.98 18.52
CA PRO A 50 10.20 -12.27 19.83
C PRO A 50 8.99 -11.41 20.20
N SER A 51 8.81 -10.27 19.56
CA SER A 51 7.69 -9.39 19.89
C SER A 51 7.38 -8.43 18.75
N ILE A 52 6.21 -7.80 18.84
CA ILE A 52 5.82 -6.78 17.87
C ILE A 52 6.75 -5.56 17.92
N ASP A 53 7.22 -5.20 19.10
CA ASP A 53 8.15 -4.08 19.26
C ASP A 53 9.46 -4.33 18.53
N VAL A 54 9.97 -5.54 18.59
CA VAL A 54 11.19 -5.92 17.88
C VAL A 54 10.93 -5.89 16.38
N LEU A 55 9.76 -6.38 15.94
CA LEU A 55 9.41 -6.33 14.52
C LEU A 55 9.35 -4.90 14.00
N ILE A 56 8.73 -4.00 14.75
CA ILE A 56 8.65 -2.58 14.37
C ILE A 56 10.04 -1.98 14.23
N ASP A 57 10.92 -2.28 15.16
CA ASP A 57 12.30 -1.79 15.10
C ASP A 57 13.03 -2.32 13.86
N LEU A 58 12.86 -3.59 13.54
CA LEU A 58 13.44 -4.20 12.35
C LEU A 58 12.89 -3.54 11.06
N LEU A 59 11.59 -3.31 11.01
CA LEU A 59 10.95 -2.66 9.86
C LEU A 59 11.52 -1.27 9.60
N GLN A 60 11.91 -0.58 10.65
CA GLN A 60 12.46 0.77 10.54
C GLN A 60 13.95 0.80 10.20
N LYS A 61 14.72 -0.15 10.66
CA LYS A 61 16.17 -0.06 10.66
C LYS A 61 16.92 -1.15 9.92
N ASP A 62 16.37 -2.35 9.85
CA ASP A 62 17.09 -3.49 9.29
C ASP A 62 16.99 -3.49 7.77
N PRO A 63 18.12 -3.57 7.05
CA PRO A 63 18.11 -3.58 5.57
C PRO A 63 17.22 -4.66 4.96
N TRP A 64 16.99 -5.76 5.66
CA TRP A 64 16.11 -6.82 5.19
C TRP A 64 14.70 -6.29 4.96
N PHE A 65 14.24 -5.33 5.77
CA PHE A 65 12.88 -4.81 5.73
C PHE A 65 12.77 -3.40 5.13
N THR A 66 13.86 -2.64 5.11
CA THR A 66 13.78 -1.22 4.74
C THR A 66 13.45 -0.99 3.27
N TRP A 67 13.58 -2.01 2.43
CA TRP A 67 13.16 -1.90 1.04
C TRP A 67 11.64 -1.65 0.91
N LEU A 68 10.88 -1.93 1.97
CA LEU A 68 9.43 -1.69 2.00
C LEU A 68 9.07 -0.23 2.27
N HIS A 69 10.02 0.60 2.69
CA HIS A 69 9.76 2.00 3.02
C HIS A 69 9.08 2.81 1.92
N PRO A 70 9.38 2.63 0.63
CA PRO A 70 8.67 3.38 -0.41
C PRO A 70 7.15 3.20 -0.38
N ILE A 71 6.67 2.00 -0.03
CA ILE A 71 5.22 1.77 0.11
C ILE A 71 4.70 2.52 1.33
N ALA A 72 5.40 2.43 2.46
CA ALA A 72 5.00 3.13 3.67
C ALA A 72 4.95 4.65 3.46
N ASP A 73 5.93 5.20 2.77
CA ASP A 73 5.97 6.62 2.46
C ASP A 73 4.80 7.05 1.59
N LEU A 74 4.44 6.22 0.62
CA LEU A 74 3.30 6.48 -0.25
C LEU A 74 1.99 6.46 0.54
N LEU A 75 1.85 5.51 1.47
CA LEU A 75 0.68 5.44 2.35
C LEU A 75 0.55 6.68 3.23
N VAL A 76 1.66 7.18 3.76
CA VAL A 76 1.67 8.41 4.57
C VAL A 76 1.19 9.60 3.74
N ARG A 77 1.65 9.71 2.49
CA ARG A 77 1.20 10.80 1.62
C ARG A 77 -0.28 10.71 1.30
N MET A 78 -0.80 9.50 1.11
CA MET A 78 -2.24 9.29 0.91
C MET A 78 -3.03 9.71 2.15
N ASP A 79 -2.53 9.35 3.34
CA ASP A 79 -3.17 9.73 4.59
C ASP A 79 -3.24 11.25 4.76
N HIS A 80 -2.16 11.96 4.45
CA HIS A 80 -2.15 13.41 4.52
C HIS A 80 -3.17 14.02 3.58
N LEU A 81 -3.29 13.48 2.37
CA LEU A 81 -4.27 13.98 1.41
C LEU A 81 -5.70 13.74 1.90
N LEU A 82 -5.96 12.60 2.52
CA LEU A 82 -7.29 12.24 3.02
C LEU A 82 -7.67 12.93 4.31
N GLU A 83 -6.71 13.30 5.14
CA GLU A 83 -6.96 13.97 6.42
C GLU A 83 -7.48 15.40 6.27
N ASP A 84 -7.13 16.06 5.18
CA ASP A 84 -7.51 17.45 4.96
C ASP A 84 -8.88 17.54 4.31
N ASP A 85 -9.92 17.59 5.14
CA ASP A 85 -11.29 17.69 4.68
C ASP A 85 -11.59 19.06 4.06
N THR A 86 -10.75 20.06 4.28
CA THR A 86 -10.98 21.40 3.76
C THR A 86 -10.45 21.60 2.36
N CYS A 87 -9.55 20.74 1.90
CA CYS A 87 -9.00 20.79 0.56
C CYS A 87 -9.66 19.75 -0.32
N ASP A 88 -10.07 20.17 -1.49
CA ASP A 88 -10.61 19.24 -2.48
C ASP A 88 -9.46 18.43 -3.09
N ILE A 89 -9.69 17.16 -3.24
CA ILE A 89 -8.77 16.31 -3.98
C ILE A 89 -9.02 16.54 -5.47
N THR A 90 -8.00 16.92 -6.18
CA THR A 90 -8.12 17.21 -7.61
C THR A 90 -7.89 15.99 -8.47
N ASP A 91 -8.31 16.05 -9.73
CA ASP A 91 -8.02 14.98 -10.69
C ASP A 91 -6.51 14.81 -10.87
N GLU A 92 -5.75 15.90 -10.78
CA GLU A 92 -4.29 15.84 -10.84
C GLU A 92 -3.69 15.09 -9.67
N ASN A 93 -4.24 15.30 -8.46
CA ASN A 93 -3.80 14.55 -7.28
C ASN A 93 -3.99 13.05 -7.47
N VAL A 94 -5.17 12.67 -7.97
CA VAL A 94 -5.49 11.26 -8.20
C VAL A 94 -4.57 10.68 -9.27
N ALA A 95 -4.42 11.37 -10.39
CA ALA A 95 -3.58 10.89 -11.49
C ALA A 95 -2.13 10.73 -11.04
N HIS A 96 -1.62 11.68 -10.28
CA HIS A 96 -0.26 11.62 -9.77
C HIS A 96 -0.05 10.43 -8.83
N LEU A 97 -1.00 10.22 -7.90
CA LEU A 97 -0.93 9.08 -6.98
C LEU A 97 -1.00 7.75 -7.72
N MET A 98 -1.92 7.64 -8.68
CA MET A 98 -2.06 6.41 -9.47
C MET A 98 -0.77 6.12 -10.23
N HIS A 99 -0.16 7.15 -10.79
CA HIS A 99 1.09 7.01 -11.51
C HIS A 99 2.22 6.54 -10.57
N GLU A 100 2.29 7.11 -9.37
CA GLU A 100 3.30 6.72 -8.39
C GLU A 100 3.12 5.27 -7.94
N VAL A 101 1.88 4.85 -7.68
CA VAL A 101 1.58 3.46 -7.31
C VAL A 101 1.97 2.53 -8.46
N ASP A 102 1.56 2.86 -9.67
CA ASP A 102 1.89 2.06 -10.85
C ASP A 102 3.39 1.93 -11.04
N ALA A 103 4.10 3.05 -10.96
CA ALA A 103 5.56 3.05 -11.13
C ALA A 103 6.27 2.24 -10.05
N LEU A 104 5.76 2.29 -8.82
CA LEU A 104 6.37 1.56 -7.71
C LEU A 104 6.15 0.04 -7.83
N LEU A 105 4.95 -0.37 -8.22
CA LEU A 105 4.59 -1.79 -8.25
C LEU A 105 4.95 -2.47 -9.57
N HIS A 106 6.20 -2.31 -9.96
CA HIS A 106 6.78 -2.93 -11.16
C HIS A 106 7.81 -3.97 -10.76
N PRO A 107 7.39 -5.23 -10.58
CA PRO A 107 8.37 -6.28 -10.28
C PRO A 107 9.27 -6.55 -11.48
N SER A 108 10.54 -6.79 -11.23
CA SER A 108 11.47 -7.13 -12.30
C SER A 108 12.58 -8.04 -11.78
N VAL A 109 12.73 -9.19 -12.41
CA VAL A 109 13.79 -10.13 -12.07
C VAL A 109 15.15 -9.56 -12.44
N GLU A 110 15.21 -8.68 -13.43
CA GLU A 110 16.43 -8.03 -13.87
C GLU A 110 16.67 -6.68 -13.19
N GLY A 111 15.69 -6.19 -12.44
CA GLY A 111 15.78 -4.92 -11.75
C GLY A 111 16.65 -4.99 -10.50
N GLU A 112 16.82 -3.85 -9.87
CA GLU A 112 17.58 -3.70 -8.64
C GLU A 112 16.71 -3.10 -7.54
N GLY A 113 17.16 -3.22 -6.29
CA GLY A 113 16.47 -2.62 -5.17
C GLY A 113 15.04 -3.10 -5.03
N PHE A 114 14.10 -2.16 -5.00
CA PHE A 114 12.69 -2.45 -4.79
C PHE A 114 12.13 -3.41 -5.84
N GLU A 115 12.41 -3.17 -7.11
CA GLU A 115 11.87 -3.99 -8.20
C GLU A 115 12.23 -5.47 -8.03
N ARG A 116 13.47 -5.74 -7.71
CA ARG A 116 13.96 -7.11 -7.52
C ARG A 116 13.37 -7.73 -6.27
N ALA A 117 13.39 -7.02 -5.16
CA ALA A 117 12.86 -7.53 -3.90
C ALA A 117 11.37 -7.82 -4.02
N TYR A 118 10.63 -6.95 -4.70
CA TYR A 118 9.21 -7.13 -4.93
C TYR A 118 8.94 -8.37 -5.79
N TYR A 119 9.72 -8.54 -6.85
CA TYR A 119 9.62 -9.73 -7.69
C TYR A 119 9.81 -11.01 -6.86
N GLU A 120 10.83 -11.01 -6.02
CA GLU A 120 11.13 -12.19 -5.18
C GLU A 120 10.00 -12.48 -4.19
N ALA A 121 9.41 -11.45 -3.62
CA ALA A 121 8.26 -11.62 -2.72
C ALA A 121 7.06 -12.21 -3.46
N LEU A 122 6.77 -11.73 -4.66
CA LEU A 122 5.71 -12.28 -5.49
C LEU A 122 5.95 -13.75 -5.84
N ASP A 123 7.19 -14.10 -6.11
CA ASP A 123 7.55 -15.46 -6.51
C ASP A 123 7.33 -16.47 -5.38
N ARG A 124 7.48 -16.05 -4.12
CA ARG A 124 7.41 -16.99 -3.01
C ARG A 124 6.16 -16.90 -2.13
N ALA A 125 5.35 -15.85 -2.27
CA ALA A 125 4.22 -15.62 -1.36
C ALA A 125 2.91 -15.41 -2.12
N PRO A 126 2.02 -16.42 -2.14
CA PRO A 126 0.73 -16.29 -2.83
C PRO A 126 -0.13 -15.14 -2.34
N ASP A 127 -0.10 -14.83 -1.05
CA ASP A 127 -0.87 -13.71 -0.50
C ASP A 127 -0.43 -12.37 -1.07
N VAL A 128 0.88 -12.23 -1.34
CA VAL A 128 1.41 -11.04 -1.98
C VAL A 128 0.89 -10.92 -3.41
N VAL A 129 0.83 -12.04 -4.14
CA VAL A 129 0.30 -12.07 -5.51
C VAL A 129 -1.16 -11.60 -5.53
N LEU A 130 -1.99 -12.13 -4.63
CA LEU A 130 -3.40 -11.74 -4.56
C LEU A 130 -3.56 -10.26 -4.25
N ALA A 131 -2.79 -9.77 -3.29
CA ALA A 131 -2.85 -8.37 -2.90
C ALA A 131 -2.35 -7.46 -4.04
N HIS A 132 -1.32 -7.87 -4.75
CA HIS A 132 -0.80 -7.15 -5.92
C HIS A 132 -1.89 -6.98 -6.98
N PHE A 133 -2.59 -8.06 -7.32
CA PHE A 133 -3.65 -8.00 -8.33
C PHE A 133 -4.81 -7.11 -7.90
N ARG A 134 -5.13 -7.07 -6.61
CA ARG A 134 -6.19 -6.18 -6.12
C ARG A 134 -5.83 -4.73 -6.33
N VAL A 135 -4.58 -4.35 -6.06
CA VAL A 135 -4.13 -2.98 -6.34
C VAL A 135 -4.18 -2.71 -7.85
N ARG A 136 -3.68 -3.63 -8.65
CA ARG A 136 -3.64 -3.47 -10.10
C ARG A 136 -5.01 -3.23 -10.73
N LYS A 137 -6.04 -3.87 -10.19
CA LYS A 137 -7.42 -3.69 -10.69
C LYS A 137 -7.92 -2.27 -10.50
N LEU A 138 -7.42 -1.57 -9.50
CA LEU A 138 -7.85 -0.21 -9.19
C LEU A 138 -7.08 0.84 -9.99
N LEU A 139 -5.97 0.48 -10.58
CA LEU A 139 -5.15 1.41 -11.34
C LEU A 139 -5.64 1.51 -12.78
N PRO A 140 -5.48 2.69 -13.42
CA PRO A 140 -5.81 2.82 -14.84
C PRO A 140 -4.98 1.85 -15.66
N LYS A 141 -5.61 1.27 -16.67
CA LYS A 141 -4.87 0.40 -17.57
C LYS A 141 -3.95 1.23 -18.43
N ALA A 142 -2.76 0.70 -18.69
CA ALA A 142 -1.84 1.34 -19.61
C ALA A 142 -2.49 1.38 -21.00
N ALA A 143 -2.38 2.53 -21.64
CA ALA A 143 -2.92 2.70 -22.97
C ALA A 143 -2.13 1.90 -24.00
#